data_290d29230acfdc88002a2aaa582f70f3
#
_entry.id   290d29230acfdc88002a2aaa582f70f3
#
_cell.length_a   1.000
_cell.length_b   1.000
_cell.length_c   1.000
_cell.angle_alpha   90.00
_cell.angle_beta   90.00
_cell.angle_gamma   90.00
#
_symmetry.space_group_name_H-M   'P 1'
#
loop_
_entity.id
_entity.type
_entity.pdbx_description
1 polymer ?
#
loop_
_entity_poly.entity_id
_entity_poly.type
_entity_poly.pdbx_seq_one_letter_code
_entity_poly.pdbx_strand_id
1 'polypeptide(L)'
;MYYRLTTAKFNPYNRKAVLDFADSVREEMNKFEGLHYARTIEVADGHHVTIQCYESEEASEKAMPRVLEVMSKGAHLFSEPPSRIAGDVVWEK
;
A
#
# COMPACT_ATOMS: atom_id res chain seq x y z
N MET A 1 -13.11 -3.68 -11.03
CA MET A 1 -12.20 -3.31 -9.92
C MET A 1 -10.75 -3.52 -10.31
N TYR A 2 -9.92 -2.63 -9.88
CA TYR A 2 -8.49 -2.62 -10.17
C TYR A 2 -7.72 -2.77 -8.87
N TYR A 3 -6.81 -3.74 -8.80
CA TYR A 3 -6.05 -4.01 -7.60
C TYR A 3 -4.59 -3.65 -7.79
N ARG A 4 -3.99 -3.06 -6.75
CA ARG A 4 -2.56 -2.85 -6.65
C ARG A 4 -2.04 -3.62 -5.45
N LEU A 5 -0.99 -4.41 -5.68
CA LEU A 5 -0.32 -5.14 -4.61
C LEU A 5 1.05 -4.52 -4.40
N THR A 6 1.31 -4.06 -3.19
CA THR A 6 2.58 -3.41 -2.84
C THR A 6 3.31 -4.30 -1.84
N THR A 7 4.47 -4.77 -2.23
CA THR A 7 5.33 -5.59 -1.36
C THR A 7 6.35 -4.69 -0.68
N ALA A 8 6.43 -4.77 0.64
CA ALA A 8 7.37 -4.00 1.44
C ALA A 8 8.18 -4.92 2.34
N LYS A 9 9.48 -4.65 2.42
CA LYS A 9 10.40 -5.40 3.28
C LYS A 9 11.07 -4.44 4.25
N PHE A 10 11.24 -4.90 5.48
CA PHE A 10 11.80 -4.08 6.55
C PHE A 10 12.45 -4.98 7.61
N ASN A 11 13.33 -4.40 8.41
CA ASN A 11 13.91 -5.11 9.55
C ASN A 11 12.78 -5.44 10.54
N PRO A 12 12.60 -6.72 10.94
CA PRO A 12 11.52 -7.11 11.86
C PRO A 12 11.47 -6.30 13.15
N TYR A 13 12.59 -5.76 13.61
CA TYR A 13 12.60 -4.88 14.79
C TYR A 13 11.83 -3.58 14.55
N ASN A 14 11.62 -3.21 13.29
CA ASN A 14 10.87 -2.00 12.92
C ASN A 14 9.36 -2.26 12.77
N ARG A 15 8.89 -3.47 13.05
CA ARG A 15 7.48 -3.84 12.82
C ARG A 15 6.50 -2.85 13.44
N LYS A 16 6.72 -2.50 14.70
CA LYS A 16 5.83 -1.54 15.38
C LYS A 16 5.83 -0.19 14.68
N ALA A 17 7.02 0.31 14.33
CA ALA A 17 7.15 1.60 13.65
C ALA A 17 6.47 1.58 12.27
N VAL A 18 6.56 0.46 11.55
CA VAL A 18 5.90 0.29 10.25
C VAL A 18 4.38 0.33 10.41
N LEU A 19 3.84 -0.36 11.40
CA LEU A 19 2.39 -0.37 11.65
C LEU A 19 1.90 0.99 12.17
N ASP A 20 2.68 1.66 13.01
CA ASP A 20 2.37 3.01 13.48
C ASP A 20 2.36 4.00 12.31
N PHE A 21 3.31 3.85 11.37
CA PHE A 21 3.32 4.65 10.16
C PHE A 21 2.06 4.43 9.33
N ALA A 22 1.65 3.18 9.15
CA ALA A 22 0.42 2.85 8.42
C ALA A 22 -0.79 3.52 9.08
N ASP A 23 -0.88 3.47 10.40
CA ASP A 23 -1.95 4.14 11.14
C ASP A 23 -1.93 5.66 10.90
N SER A 24 -0.74 6.25 10.85
CA SER A 24 -0.58 7.70 10.70
C SER A 24 -1.04 8.23 9.34
N VAL A 25 -1.05 7.38 8.30
CA VAL A 25 -1.43 7.78 6.94
C VAL A 25 -2.86 7.38 6.57
N ARG A 26 -3.58 6.70 7.46
CA ARG A 26 -4.93 6.21 7.17
C ARG A 26 -5.88 7.31 6.71
N GLU A 27 -5.89 8.45 7.38
CA GLU A 27 -6.79 9.54 7.02
C GLU A 27 -6.47 10.15 5.66
N GLU A 28 -5.19 10.21 5.31
CA GLU A 28 -4.79 10.66 3.97
C GLU A 28 -5.32 9.70 2.91
N MET A 29 -5.19 8.41 3.15
CA MET A 29 -5.67 7.39 2.21
C MET A 29 -7.19 7.42 2.05
N ASN A 30 -7.91 7.78 3.09
CA ASN A 30 -9.37 7.91 3.02
C ASN A 30 -9.82 9.02 2.05
N LYS A 31 -8.90 9.92 1.67
CA LYS A 31 -9.18 11.01 0.72
C LYS A 31 -8.89 10.61 -0.72
N PHE A 32 -8.34 9.44 -0.96
CA PHE A 32 -8.04 8.97 -2.31
C PHE A 32 -9.33 8.57 -3.00
N GLU A 33 -9.72 9.35 -4.03
CA GLU A 33 -10.92 9.03 -4.80
C GLU A 33 -10.80 7.67 -5.48
N GLY A 34 -11.86 6.87 -5.35
CA GLY A 34 -11.90 5.55 -5.97
C GLY A 34 -11.16 4.46 -5.24
N LEU A 35 -10.50 4.76 -4.11
CA LEU A 35 -9.91 3.73 -3.26
C LEU A 35 -11.00 3.18 -2.35
N HIS A 36 -11.39 1.92 -2.57
CA HIS A 36 -12.44 1.27 -1.79
C HIS A 36 -11.92 0.75 -0.46
N TYR A 37 -10.74 0.14 -0.46
CA TYR A 37 -10.10 -0.33 0.76
C TYR A 37 -8.61 -0.60 0.51
N ALA A 38 -7.88 -0.66 1.60
CA ALA A 38 -6.50 -1.12 1.62
C ALA A 38 -6.32 -2.03 2.83
N ARG A 39 -5.64 -3.15 2.63
CA ARG A 39 -5.35 -4.11 3.68
C ARG A 39 -3.91 -4.55 3.56
N THR A 40 -3.24 -4.65 4.70
CA THR A 40 -1.87 -5.16 4.74
C THR A 40 -1.90 -6.52 5.41
N ILE A 41 -1.31 -7.51 4.74
CA ILE A 41 -1.14 -8.84 5.30
C ILE A 41 0.35 -9.05 5.60
N GLU A 42 0.62 -9.79 6.67
CA GLU A 42 1.98 -10.15 7.05
C GLU A 42 2.26 -11.55 6.51
N VAL A 43 3.15 -11.65 5.54
CA VAL A 43 3.45 -12.93 4.88
C VAL A 43 4.66 -13.61 5.49
N ALA A 44 5.53 -12.84 6.15
CA ALA A 44 6.69 -13.33 6.88
C ALA A 44 7.21 -12.20 7.78
N ASP A 45 8.13 -12.50 8.68
CA ASP A 45 8.77 -11.47 9.50
C ASP A 45 9.46 -10.45 8.59
N GLY A 46 9.11 -9.18 8.77
CA GLY A 46 9.70 -8.11 7.97
C GLY A 46 9.22 -8.09 6.51
N HIS A 47 8.12 -8.74 6.20
CA HIS A 47 7.61 -8.81 4.83
C HIS A 47 6.09 -8.64 4.83
N HIS A 48 5.63 -7.48 4.35
CA HIS A 48 4.21 -7.15 4.24
C HIS A 48 3.79 -7.02 2.78
N VAL A 49 2.56 -7.37 2.50
CA VAL A 49 1.93 -7.10 1.22
C VAL A 49 0.67 -6.29 1.49
N THR A 50 0.57 -5.11 0.87
CA THR A 50 -0.61 -4.26 0.97
C THR A 50 -1.45 -4.45 -0.28
N ILE A 51 -2.73 -4.76 -0.07
CA ILE A 51 -3.71 -4.97 -1.13
C ILE A 51 -4.58 -3.73 -1.17
N GLN A 52 -4.54 -2.99 -2.29
CA GLN A 52 -5.38 -1.82 -2.51
C GLN A 52 -6.39 -2.11 -3.60
N CYS A 53 -7.66 -1.85 -3.31
CA CYS A 53 -8.74 -2.03 -4.27
C CYS A 53 -9.23 -0.67 -4.74
N TYR A 54 -9.04 -0.40 -6.03
CA TYR A 54 -9.50 0.83 -6.67
C TYR A 54 -10.70 0.57 -7.56
N GLU A 55 -11.51 1.60 -7.75
CA GLU A 55 -12.64 1.59 -8.65
C GLU A 55 -12.23 1.27 -10.09
N SER A 56 -11.07 1.78 -10.52
CA SER A 56 -10.57 1.66 -11.89
C SER A 56 -9.06 1.89 -11.93
N GLU A 57 -8.44 1.50 -13.04
CA GLU A 57 -7.04 1.82 -13.30
C GLU A 57 -6.80 3.32 -13.26
N GLU A 58 -7.71 4.10 -13.83
CA GLU A 58 -7.62 5.57 -13.83
C GLU A 58 -7.57 6.13 -12.41
N ALA A 59 -8.44 5.64 -11.52
CA ALA A 59 -8.44 6.07 -10.12
C ALA A 59 -7.12 5.74 -9.44
N SER A 60 -6.57 4.55 -9.71
CA SER A 60 -5.28 4.11 -9.18
C SER A 60 -4.15 5.02 -9.65
N GLU A 61 -4.13 5.36 -10.94
CA GLU A 61 -3.09 6.23 -11.51
C GLU A 61 -3.18 7.65 -10.95
N LYS A 62 -4.38 8.17 -10.78
CA LYS A 62 -4.59 9.50 -10.19
C LYS A 62 -4.09 9.55 -8.74
N ALA A 63 -4.19 8.45 -8.00
CA ALA A 63 -3.74 8.39 -6.62
C ALA A 63 -2.22 8.29 -6.49
N MET A 64 -1.52 7.82 -7.53
CA MET A 64 -0.07 7.55 -7.44
C MET A 64 0.78 8.69 -6.92
N PRO A 65 0.63 9.94 -7.39
CA PRO A 65 1.46 11.03 -6.86
C PRO A 65 1.30 11.19 -5.35
N ARG A 66 0.09 11.05 -4.84
CA ARG A 66 -0.18 11.14 -3.40
C ARG A 66 0.33 9.90 -2.66
N VAL A 67 0.22 8.73 -3.26
CA VAL A 67 0.77 7.49 -2.69
C VAL A 67 2.27 7.64 -2.50
N LEU A 68 2.98 8.11 -3.52
CA LEU A 68 4.43 8.30 -3.45
C LEU A 68 4.81 9.34 -2.41
N GLU A 69 4.06 10.44 -2.33
CA GLU A 69 4.28 11.48 -1.31
C GLU A 69 4.12 10.93 0.09
N VAL A 70 3.02 10.20 0.33
CA VAL A 70 2.73 9.59 1.63
C VAL A 70 3.81 8.59 2.01
N MET A 71 4.18 7.71 1.08
CA MET A 71 5.18 6.67 1.34
C MET A 71 6.57 7.24 1.58
N SER A 72 6.89 8.39 0.98
CA SER A 72 8.19 9.03 1.19
C SER A 72 8.44 9.39 2.66
N LYS A 73 7.38 9.65 3.41
CA LYS A 73 7.48 10.02 4.83
C LYS A 73 7.97 8.87 5.71
N GLY A 74 7.77 7.64 5.26
CA GLY A 74 8.18 6.44 5.99
C GLY A 74 9.28 5.64 5.31
N ALA A 75 9.89 6.17 4.26
CA ALA A 75 10.86 5.42 3.45
C ALA A 75 12.02 4.85 4.28
N HIS A 76 12.45 5.55 5.31
CA HIS A 76 13.54 5.13 6.19
C HIS A 76 13.24 3.85 7.00
N LEU A 77 11.96 3.46 7.07
CA LEU A 77 11.55 2.26 7.81
C LEU A 77 11.75 0.97 7.01
N PHE A 78 11.94 1.09 5.70
CA PHE A 78 12.00 -0.05 4.79
C PHE A 78 13.43 -0.30 4.33
N SER A 79 13.77 -1.58 4.15
CA SER A 79 15.12 -1.99 3.75
C SER A 79 15.40 -1.78 2.26
N GLU A 80 14.34 -1.64 1.47
CA GLU A 80 14.41 -1.42 0.03
C GLU A 80 13.14 -0.71 -0.44
N PRO A 81 13.15 -0.06 -1.62
CA PRO A 81 11.94 0.53 -2.17
C PRO A 81 10.86 -0.54 -2.36
N PRO A 82 9.59 -0.22 -2.07
CA PRO A 82 8.51 -1.18 -2.28
C PRO A 82 8.38 -1.55 -3.76
N SER A 83 8.02 -2.80 -4.02
CA SER A 83 7.68 -3.23 -5.38
C SER A 83 6.16 -3.30 -5.53
N ARG A 84 5.68 -2.94 -6.71
CA ARG A 84 4.23 -2.85 -6.98
C ARG A 84 3.89 -3.59 -8.25
N ILE A 85 2.77 -4.32 -8.20
CA ILE A 85 2.13 -4.89 -9.39
C ILE A 85 0.66 -4.50 -9.32
N ALA A 86 0.00 -4.44 -10.47
CA ALA A 86 -1.41 -4.05 -10.52
C ALA A 86 -2.10 -4.66 -11.73
N GLY A 87 -3.42 -4.80 -11.63
CA GLY A 87 -4.22 -5.33 -12.71
C GLY A 87 -5.70 -5.33 -12.39
N ASP A 88 -6.50 -5.53 -13.43
CA ASP A 88 -7.94 -5.65 -13.29
C ASP A 88 -8.34 -7.04 -12.81
N VAL A 89 -9.45 -7.08 -12.08
CA VAL A 89 -10.07 -8.37 -11.73
C VAL A 89 -10.61 -9.01 -13.01
N VAL A 90 -10.19 -10.22 -13.28
CA VAL A 90 -10.66 -10.99 -14.46
C VAL A 90 -11.46 -12.22 -14.08
N TRP A 91 -11.52 -12.56 -12.81
CA TRP A 91 -12.31 -13.70 -12.32
C TRP A 91 -12.65 -13.49 -10.84
N GLU A 92 -13.88 -13.79 -10.50
CA GLU A 92 -14.36 -13.77 -9.12
C GLU A 92 -15.09 -15.09 -8.83
N LYS A 93 -14.95 -15.53 -7.59
CA LYS A 93 -15.62 -16.73 -7.13
C LYS A 93 -17.12 -16.47 -7.00
#